data_54861345db74b70a535fdf694e110162
#
_entry.id   54861345db74b70a535fdf694e110162
#
_cell.length_a   1.000
_cell.length_b   1.000
_cell.length_c   1.000
_cell.angle_alpha   90.00
_cell.angle_beta   90.00
_cell.angle_gamma   90.00
#
_symmetry.space_group_name_H-M   'P 1'
#
loop_
_entity.id
_entity.type
_entity.pdbx_description
1 polymer ?
#
loop_
_entity_poly.entity_id
_entity_poly.type
_entity_poly.pdbx_seq_one_letter_code
_entity_poly.pdbx_strand_id
1 'polypeptide(L)'
;MNKEIVSKPVQDLGIAAYVLMHQYQLAGRKEKTFIFKVAKEKLKEFEDLKTAYLFSEFHDFDHCLMGLKKLEEYPFTIESNKFVTDLGAAAFLLMHKFKLLGKKGRSFYFDIHTPDEESQFDEMNLQYASSPFHDFDSKLMSLKKIL
;
A
#
# COMPACT_ATOMS: atom_id res chain seq x y z
N MET A 1 5.85 -22.85 29.68
CA MET A 1 5.56 -21.51 30.19
C MET A 1 4.42 -20.89 29.42
N ASN A 2 3.43 -20.42 30.14
CA ASN A 2 2.30 -19.75 29.52
C ASN A 2 2.67 -18.32 29.21
N LYS A 3 2.71 -17.98 27.94
CA LYS A 3 2.88 -16.58 27.53
C LYS A 3 1.52 -15.92 27.58
N GLU A 4 1.43 -14.82 28.29
CA GLU A 4 0.22 -14.04 28.29
C GLU A 4 0.02 -13.39 26.92
N ILE A 5 -1.19 -13.49 26.41
CA ILE A 5 -1.58 -12.88 25.15
C ILE A 5 -2.61 -11.80 25.43
N VAL A 6 -2.37 -10.64 24.88
CA VAL A 6 -3.23 -9.47 25.06
C VAL A 6 -3.88 -9.15 23.71
N SER A 7 -5.16 -8.79 23.76
CA SER A 7 -5.87 -8.32 22.57
C SER A 7 -5.63 -6.82 22.39
N LYS A 8 -5.16 -6.42 21.22
CA LYS A 8 -4.88 -5.00 20.91
C LYS A 8 -5.69 -4.55 19.70
N PRO A 9 -6.44 -3.46 19.84
CA PRO A 9 -7.25 -2.94 18.73
C PRO A 9 -6.44 -2.04 17.81
N VAL A 10 -6.73 -2.10 16.52
CA VAL A 10 -6.17 -1.19 15.51
C VAL A 10 -7.32 -0.75 14.60
N GLN A 11 -7.57 0.54 14.53
CA GLN A 11 -8.65 1.09 13.72
C GLN A 11 -8.21 1.49 12.32
N ASP A 12 -6.96 1.90 12.17
CA ASP A 12 -6.42 2.33 10.89
C ASP A 12 -6.07 1.12 10.04
N LEU A 13 -6.63 1.07 8.83
CA LEU A 13 -6.43 -0.05 7.91
C LEU A 13 -4.96 -0.21 7.50
N GLY A 14 -4.29 0.90 7.22
CA GLY A 14 -2.87 0.89 6.84
C GLY A 14 -1.98 0.36 7.96
N ILE A 15 -2.21 0.80 9.18
CA ILE A 15 -1.49 0.30 10.36
C ILE A 15 -1.74 -1.19 10.54
N ALA A 16 -3.01 -1.62 10.40
CA ALA A 16 -3.35 -3.03 10.53
C ALA A 16 -2.61 -3.90 9.49
N ALA A 17 -2.57 -3.44 8.24
CA ALA A 17 -1.84 -4.14 7.18
C ALA A 17 -0.34 -4.21 7.47
N TYR A 18 0.22 -3.12 7.97
CA TYR A 18 1.65 -3.03 8.30
C TYR A 18 2.02 -3.99 9.43
N VAL A 19 1.19 -4.01 10.49
CA VAL A 19 1.38 -4.90 11.62
C VAL A 19 1.25 -6.37 11.18
N LEU A 20 0.26 -6.64 10.33
CA LEU A 20 0.05 -7.99 9.78
C LEU A 20 1.26 -8.46 8.97
N MET A 21 1.86 -7.55 8.20
CA MET A 21 3.10 -7.81 7.46
C MET A 21 4.25 -8.23 8.35
N HIS A 22 4.28 -7.71 9.57
CA HIS A 22 5.32 -8.01 10.56
C HIS A 22 4.99 -9.23 11.40
N GLN A 23 4.12 -10.12 10.90
CA GLN A 23 3.85 -11.44 11.45
C GLN A 23 3.04 -11.43 12.75
N TYR A 24 2.35 -10.34 13.06
CA TYR A 24 1.40 -10.33 14.18
C TYR A 24 0.11 -11.02 13.75
N GLN A 25 -0.49 -11.75 14.68
CA GLN A 25 -1.67 -12.54 14.39
C GLN A 25 -2.95 -11.73 14.55
N LEU A 26 -3.76 -11.70 13.50
CA LEU A 26 -5.09 -11.10 13.53
C LEU A 26 -6.03 -12.08 14.21
N ALA A 27 -6.70 -11.63 15.27
CA ALA A 27 -7.69 -12.43 15.99
C ALA A 27 -9.06 -12.31 15.32
N GLY A 28 -9.38 -11.13 14.80
CA GLY A 28 -10.67 -10.90 14.17
C GLY A 28 -10.96 -9.42 14.01
N ARG A 29 -12.22 -9.11 13.76
CA ARG A 29 -12.69 -7.75 13.55
C ARG A 29 -13.95 -7.52 14.38
N LYS A 30 -14.05 -6.35 14.99
CA LYS A 30 -15.27 -5.89 15.65
C LYS A 30 -15.60 -4.52 15.07
N GLU A 31 -16.68 -4.45 14.28
CA GLU A 31 -17.05 -3.26 13.51
C GLU A 31 -15.89 -2.88 12.57
N LYS A 32 -15.33 -1.69 12.68
CA LYS A 32 -14.21 -1.23 11.86
C LYS A 32 -12.86 -1.37 12.56
N THR A 33 -12.83 -2.07 13.69
CA THR A 33 -11.63 -2.26 14.49
C THR A 33 -11.08 -3.66 14.30
N PHE A 34 -9.80 -3.76 13.94
CA PHE A 34 -9.08 -5.02 13.83
C PHE A 34 -8.46 -5.37 15.17
N ILE A 35 -8.63 -6.62 15.59
CA ILE A 35 -8.13 -7.08 16.89
C ILE A 35 -6.96 -8.02 16.66
N PHE A 36 -5.81 -7.70 17.25
CA PHE A 36 -4.60 -8.51 17.15
C PHE A 36 -4.29 -9.19 18.46
N LYS A 37 -3.77 -10.41 18.37
CA LYS A 37 -3.23 -11.14 19.52
C LYS A 37 -1.77 -10.81 19.65
N VAL A 38 -1.39 -10.20 20.76
CA VAL A 38 0.00 -9.77 20.98
C VAL A 38 0.53 -10.39 22.27
N ALA A 39 1.66 -11.07 22.18
CA ALA A 39 2.33 -11.57 23.38
C ALA A 39 2.73 -10.36 24.25
N LYS A 40 2.54 -10.49 25.56
CA LYS A 40 2.81 -9.40 26.50
C LYS A 40 4.24 -8.84 26.35
N GLU A 41 5.20 -9.69 26.10
CA GLU A 41 6.60 -9.31 25.92
C GLU A 41 6.85 -8.52 24.63
N LYS A 42 5.90 -8.55 23.68
CA LYS A 42 5.99 -7.84 22.40
C LYS A 42 5.13 -6.61 22.32
N LEU A 43 4.48 -6.23 23.42
CA LEU A 43 3.59 -5.06 23.42
C LEU A 43 4.31 -3.78 23.03
N LYS A 44 5.53 -3.58 23.52
CA LYS A 44 6.31 -2.39 23.16
C LYS A 44 6.64 -2.38 21.67
N GLU A 45 7.10 -3.51 21.13
CA GLU A 45 7.39 -3.65 19.70
C GLU A 45 6.16 -3.35 18.87
N PHE A 46 5.00 -3.88 19.28
CA PHE A 46 3.73 -3.67 18.59
C PHE A 46 3.38 -2.17 18.54
N GLU A 47 3.49 -1.47 19.67
CA GLU A 47 3.19 -0.04 19.73
C GLU A 47 4.21 0.78 18.93
N ASP A 48 5.49 0.37 18.96
CA ASP A 48 6.54 1.03 18.17
C ASP A 48 6.28 0.88 16.66
N LEU A 49 5.79 -0.29 16.23
CA LEU A 49 5.43 -0.50 14.82
C LEU A 49 4.30 0.41 14.37
N LYS A 50 3.31 0.61 15.21
CA LYS A 50 2.19 1.52 14.90
C LYS A 50 2.69 2.94 14.65
N THR A 51 3.62 3.39 15.46
CA THR A 51 4.24 4.70 15.30
C THR A 51 5.16 4.74 14.07
N ALA A 52 5.97 3.70 13.88
CA ALA A 52 6.90 3.60 12.77
C ALA A 52 6.18 3.65 11.41
N TYR A 53 4.98 3.09 11.33
CA TYR A 53 4.20 3.12 10.08
C TYR A 53 4.00 4.56 9.59
N LEU A 54 3.73 5.50 10.48
CA LEU A 54 3.43 6.88 10.11
C LEU A 54 4.60 7.57 9.41
N PHE A 55 5.81 7.10 9.65
CA PHE A 55 7.04 7.64 9.05
C PHE A 55 7.62 6.70 7.98
N SER A 56 6.90 5.63 7.63
CA SER A 56 7.39 4.61 6.70
C SER A 56 7.01 4.95 5.26
N GLU A 57 7.72 4.31 4.32
CA GLU A 57 7.39 4.39 2.90
C GLU A 57 6.02 3.74 2.61
N PHE A 58 5.58 2.82 3.46
CA PHE A 58 4.26 2.18 3.29
C PHE A 58 3.14 3.17 3.52
N HIS A 59 3.31 4.11 4.43
CA HIS A 59 2.36 5.19 4.64
C HIS A 59 2.28 6.07 3.39
N ASP A 60 3.43 6.39 2.80
CA ASP A 60 3.50 7.16 1.55
C ASP A 60 2.82 6.41 0.40
N PHE A 61 3.07 5.11 0.32
CA PHE A 61 2.45 4.24 -0.69
C PHE A 61 0.93 4.23 -0.53
N ASP A 62 0.44 4.06 0.68
CA ASP A 62 -1.00 4.08 0.97
C ASP A 62 -1.63 5.42 0.62
N HIS A 63 -0.92 6.51 0.90
CA HIS A 63 -1.36 7.85 0.54
C HIS A 63 -1.50 7.99 -0.98
N CYS A 64 -0.55 7.47 -1.74
CA CYS A 64 -0.61 7.44 -3.21
C CYS A 64 -1.79 6.60 -3.70
N LEU A 65 -2.02 5.43 -3.08
CA LEU A 65 -3.17 4.58 -3.41
C LEU A 65 -4.48 5.34 -3.24
N MET A 66 -4.65 6.01 -2.11
CA MET A 66 -5.87 6.75 -1.81
C MET A 66 -6.06 7.92 -2.77
N GLY A 67 -4.98 8.60 -3.12
CA GLY A 67 -5.01 9.69 -4.09
C GLY A 67 -5.48 9.21 -5.46
N LEU A 68 -4.96 8.08 -5.91
CA LEU A 68 -5.33 7.49 -7.21
C LEU A 68 -6.79 7.02 -7.23
N LYS A 69 -7.28 6.49 -6.11
CA LYS A 69 -8.68 6.05 -6.01
C LYS A 69 -9.66 7.22 -6.14
N LYS A 70 -9.25 8.40 -5.68
CA LYS A 70 -10.07 9.62 -5.73
C LYS A 70 -9.92 10.38 -7.05
N LEU A 71 -9.00 9.96 -7.90
CA LEU A 71 -8.71 10.66 -9.14
C LEU A 71 -9.89 10.55 -10.09
N GLU A 72 -10.33 11.70 -10.62
CA GLU A 72 -11.39 11.76 -11.61
C GLU A 72 -10.78 11.87 -13.00
N GLU A 73 -11.50 11.39 -14.00
CA GLU A 73 -11.08 11.55 -15.39
C GLU A 73 -11.25 12.99 -15.83
N TYR A 74 -10.25 13.51 -16.52
CA TYR A 74 -10.33 14.82 -17.17
C TYR A 74 -9.55 14.72 -18.48
N PRO A 75 -9.86 15.59 -19.46
CA PRO A 75 -9.16 15.54 -20.74
C PRO A 75 -7.68 15.86 -20.58
N PHE A 76 -6.84 15.03 -21.21
CA PHE A 76 -5.41 15.27 -21.31
C PHE A 76 -4.90 14.69 -22.61
N THR A 77 -3.76 15.21 -23.09
CA THR A 77 -3.14 14.74 -24.31
C THR A 77 -2.26 13.54 -24.01
N ILE A 78 -2.53 12.42 -24.67
CA ILE A 78 -1.69 11.22 -24.54
C ILE A 78 -0.52 11.35 -25.50
N GLU A 79 0.63 11.78 -24.99
CA GLU A 79 1.87 11.86 -25.76
C GLU A 79 2.74 10.63 -25.53
N SER A 80 2.46 9.92 -24.43
CA SER A 80 3.15 8.69 -24.06
C SER A 80 2.18 7.52 -24.09
N ASN A 81 2.68 6.37 -24.51
CA ASN A 81 1.89 5.14 -24.54
C ASN A 81 2.08 4.29 -23.28
N LYS A 82 2.76 4.84 -22.25
CA LYS A 82 3.01 4.10 -21.02
C LYS A 82 1.86 4.26 -20.04
N PHE A 83 1.23 3.16 -19.73
CA PHE A 83 0.15 3.14 -18.75
C PHE A 83 0.19 1.83 -17.97
N VAL A 84 -0.44 1.83 -16.80
CA VAL A 84 -0.67 0.62 -16.00
C VAL A 84 -2.12 0.59 -15.56
N THR A 85 -2.66 -0.60 -15.38
CA THR A 85 -4.04 -0.80 -14.94
C THR A 85 -4.13 -1.21 -13.47
N ASP A 86 -3.02 -1.72 -12.93
CA ASP A 86 -2.95 -2.13 -11.53
C ASP A 86 -2.77 -0.89 -10.65
N LEU A 87 -3.70 -0.69 -9.72
CA LEU A 87 -3.68 0.47 -8.82
C LEU A 87 -2.42 0.50 -7.96
N GLY A 88 -2.02 -0.65 -7.42
CA GLY A 88 -0.81 -0.75 -6.59
C GLY A 88 0.45 -0.40 -7.38
N ALA A 89 0.56 -0.92 -8.60
CA ALA A 89 1.68 -0.61 -9.48
C ALA A 89 1.73 0.88 -9.81
N ALA A 90 0.57 1.50 -10.07
CA ALA A 90 0.51 2.93 -10.33
C ALA A 90 0.98 3.75 -9.13
N ALA A 91 0.55 3.37 -7.93
CA ALA A 91 0.97 4.03 -6.69
C ALA A 91 2.47 3.91 -6.47
N PHE A 92 3.03 2.73 -6.75
CA PHE A 92 4.45 2.46 -6.61
C PHE A 92 5.27 3.34 -7.57
N LEU A 93 4.83 3.43 -8.83
CA LEU A 93 5.47 4.28 -9.83
C LEU A 93 5.40 5.76 -9.43
N LEU A 94 4.25 6.19 -8.97
CA LEU A 94 4.06 7.57 -8.50
C LEU A 94 4.98 7.90 -7.34
N MET A 95 5.12 6.96 -6.41
CA MET A 95 6.03 7.09 -5.26
C MET A 95 7.49 7.24 -5.70
N HIS A 96 7.85 6.60 -6.80
CA HIS A 96 9.21 6.65 -7.36
C HIS A 96 9.39 7.79 -8.36
N LYS A 97 8.56 8.83 -8.26
CA LYS A 97 8.71 10.12 -8.97
C LYS A 97 8.37 10.08 -10.46
N PHE A 98 7.70 9.05 -10.93
CA PHE A 98 7.14 9.08 -12.27
C PHE A 98 5.92 10.00 -12.27
N LYS A 99 5.85 10.85 -13.26
CA LYS A 99 4.79 11.86 -13.34
C LYS A 99 3.52 11.28 -13.95
N LEU A 100 2.42 11.36 -13.23
CA LEU A 100 1.12 10.92 -13.69
C LEU A 100 0.50 11.99 -14.59
N LEU A 101 0.04 11.61 -15.78
CA LEU A 101 -0.72 12.49 -16.65
C LEU A 101 -2.20 12.50 -16.27
N GLY A 102 -2.75 11.33 -15.98
CA GLY A 102 -4.15 11.20 -15.65
C GLY A 102 -4.62 9.76 -15.83
N LYS A 103 -5.93 9.57 -15.76
CA LYS A 103 -6.48 8.23 -15.97
C LYS A 103 -7.58 8.26 -17.03
N LYS A 104 -7.72 7.15 -17.74
CA LYS A 104 -8.84 6.87 -18.66
C LYS A 104 -9.32 5.45 -18.37
N GLY A 105 -10.59 5.32 -17.94
CA GLY A 105 -11.11 4.05 -17.52
C GLY A 105 -10.33 3.51 -16.34
N ARG A 106 -9.73 2.33 -16.49
CA ARG A 106 -8.91 1.69 -15.46
C ARG A 106 -7.42 1.88 -15.68
N SER A 107 -7.04 2.69 -16.69
CA SER A 107 -5.64 2.88 -17.05
C SER A 107 -5.11 4.20 -16.49
N PHE A 108 -3.93 4.14 -15.87
CA PHE A 108 -3.20 5.30 -15.37
C PHE A 108 -2.05 5.59 -16.31
N TYR A 109 -2.02 6.79 -16.91
CA TYR A 109 -1.03 7.19 -17.91
C TYR A 109 0.07 8.04 -17.30
N PHE A 110 1.30 7.71 -17.66
CA PHE A 110 2.50 8.38 -17.13
C PHE A 110 3.24 9.11 -18.25
N ASP A 111 3.85 10.23 -17.88
CA ASP A 111 4.59 11.12 -18.77
C ASP A 111 5.98 10.55 -19.05
N ILE A 112 6.11 9.80 -20.15
CA ILE A 112 7.34 9.11 -20.53
C ILE A 112 7.69 9.51 -21.95
N HIS A 113 8.85 10.14 -22.15
CA HIS A 113 9.24 10.75 -23.43
C HIS A 113 10.42 10.10 -24.14
N THR A 114 11.35 9.48 -23.40
CA THR A 114 12.59 8.96 -23.99
C THR A 114 12.70 7.44 -23.81
N PRO A 115 13.49 6.76 -24.66
CA PRO A 115 13.73 5.31 -24.48
C PRO A 115 14.32 4.97 -23.11
N ASP A 116 15.16 5.84 -22.54
CA ASP A 116 15.73 5.62 -21.21
C ASP A 116 14.65 5.70 -20.13
N GLU A 117 13.77 6.68 -20.22
CA GLU A 117 12.64 6.81 -19.28
C GLU A 117 11.71 5.60 -19.41
N GLU A 118 11.48 5.14 -20.62
CA GLU A 118 10.65 3.96 -20.89
C GLU A 118 11.24 2.72 -20.24
N SER A 119 12.55 2.51 -20.39
CA SER A 119 13.26 1.39 -19.76
C SER A 119 13.15 1.45 -18.24
N GLN A 120 13.35 2.62 -17.66
CA GLN A 120 13.27 2.83 -16.22
C GLN A 120 11.85 2.56 -15.72
N PHE A 121 10.85 3.03 -16.45
CA PHE A 121 9.44 2.82 -16.12
C PHE A 121 9.10 1.33 -16.12
N ASP A 122 9.48 0.63 -17.20
CA ASP A 122 9.17 -0.80 -17.35
C ASP A 122 9.85 -1.62 -16.26
N GLU A 123 11.12 -1.31 -15.96
CA GLU A 123 11.87 -2.00 -14.91
C GLU A 123 11.22 -1.78 -13.54
N MET A 124 10.88 -0.54 -13.22
CA MET A 124 10.25 -0.21 -11.95
C MET A 124 8.89 -0.90 -11.81
N ASN A 125 8.12 -0.93 -12.89
CA ASN A 125 6.83 -1.62 -12.89
C ASN A 125 6.98 -3.12 -12.60
N LEU A 126 8.01 -3.74 -13.16
CA LEU A 126 8.31 -5.15 -12.89
C LEU A 126 8.72 -5.38 -11.44
N GLN A 127 9.49 -4.46 -10.87
CA GLN A 127 9.96 -4.57 -9.49
C GLN A 127 8.82 -4.55 -8.47
N TYR A 128 7.71 -3.91 -8.79
CA TYR A 128 6.58 -3.83 -7.88
C TYR A 128 6.09 -5.21 -7.44
N ALA A 129 5.98 -6.15 -8.37
CA ALA A 129 5.42 -7.48 -8.10
C ALA A 129 6.18 -8.25 -7.01
N SER A 130 7.49 -8.00 -6.88
CA SER A 130 8.34 -8.66 -5.88
C SER A 130 8.69 -7.72 -4.72
N SER A 131 8.10 -6.53 -4.67
CA SER A 131 8.40 -5.53 -3.65
C SER A 131 7.60 -5.78 -2.36
N PRO A 132 8.09 -5.25 -1.22
CA PRO A 132 7.30 -5.30 0.01
C PRO A 132 6.00 -4.49 -0.09
N PHE A 133 5.92 -3.54 -1.00
CA PHE A 133 4.69 -2.76 -1.23
C PHE A 133 3.57 -3.61 -1.82
N HIS A 134 3.92 -4.55 -2.69
CA HIS A 134 2.95 -5.52 -3.20
C HIS A 134 2.39 -6.38 -2.07
N ASP A 135 3.25 -6.83 -1.16
CA ASP A 135 2.84 -7.59 0.01
C ASP A 135 1.93 -6.76 0.92
N PHE A 136 2.30 -5.51 1.15
CA PHE A 136 1.49 -4.57 1.94
C PHE A 136 0.10 -4.40 1.32
N ASP A 137 0.04 -4.19 0.00
CA ASP A 137 -1.24 -4.03 -0.72
C ASP A 137 -2.09 -5.29 -0.62
N SER A 138 -1.47 -6.47 -0.70
CA SER A 138 -2.17 -7.75 -0.50
C SER A 138 -2.79 -7.85 0.88
N LYS A 139 -2.09 -7.38 1.92
CA LYS A 139 -2.63 -7.34 3.27
C LYS A 139 -3.79 -6.37 3.39
N LEU A 140 -3.67 -5.18 2.77
CA LEU A 140 -4.77 -4.22 2.71
C LEU A 140 -6.02 -4.85 2.10
N MET A 141 -5.87 -5.51 0.97
CA MET A 141 -6.99 -6.15 0.27
C MET A 141 -7.61 -7.26 1.10
N SER A 142 -6.80 -8.06 1.77
CA SER A 142 -7.27 -9.13 2.65
C SER A 142 -8.11 -8.58 3.81
N LEU A 143 -7.64 -7.49 4.41
CA LEU A 143 -8.35 -6.85 5.53
C LEU A 143 -9.67 -6.22 5.07
N LYS A 144 -9.68 -5.62 3.88
CA LYS A 144 -10.90 -5.05 3.31
C LYS A 144 -11.99 -6.09 3.09
N LYS A 145 -11.61 -7.32 2.75
CA LYS A 145 -12.56 -8.40 2.50
C LYS A 145 -13.31 -8.84 3.74
N ILE A 146 -12.79 -8.58 4.93
CA ILE A 146 -13.44 -8.96 6.18
C ILE A 146 -14.19 -7.80 6.84
N LEU A 147 -14.18 -6.63 6.22
CA LEU A 147 -14.93 -5.48 6.72
C LEU A 147 -16.44 -5.57 6.40
#